data_c76b3ba8c6f416be48aaa88a9a344682
#
_entry.id   c76b3ba8c6f416be48aaa88a9a344682
#
_cell.length_a   1.000
_cell.length_b   1.000
_cell.length_c   1.000
_cell.angle_alpha   90.00
_cell.angle_beta   90.00
_cell.angle_gamma   90.00
#
_symmetry.space_group_name_H-M   'P 1'
#
loop_
_entity.id
_entity.type
_entity.pdbx_description
1 polymer ?
#
loop_
_entity_poly.entity_id
_entity_poly.type
_entity_poly.pdbx_seq_one_letter_code
_entity_poly.pdbx_strand_id
1 'polypeptide(L)'
;EMKMLNKKREQNLKKQLHFAFRIRRIFLLIPLLLLCLSFVIPTQVHAQTDDSYFLNMWLNTKSLADLKNVYPGHTNIIVATISDPDLSKIPASKVSATSSNPSVLKVIDKYNIDFANYHPNMDIGIEIEAMKAGKATLTIQYKTIVKKLDITVKKSTAFIKKKKGTMLMGYHYFMRDFVTVHGKEPSIKKIKSSNKKIIKVSGQKLIPKKPGKATISAVINGKKQSIRITVKSPAPTYDQLKSKKAGLIYDRYSGKCYVKIKFTNKSQRTITKVQLKTTLFFDDAWDDMKPVKKKNVKVNIKPGKSQTVKIYFGKYPVLAPNRWKYEILQFWYR
;
A
#
# COMPACT_ATOMS: atom_id res chain seq x y z
N GLU A 1 27.12 -38.86 14.53
CA GLU A 1 26.68 -37.47 14.25
C GLU A 1 27.50 -36.81 13.13
N MET A 2 28.82 -36.93 13.14
CA MET A 2 29.71 -36.30 12.12
C MET A 2 29.45 -36.82 10.69
N LYS A 3 29.14 -38.12 10.51
CA LYS A 3 28.77 -38.67 9.18
C LYS A 3 27.45 -38.11 8.60
N MET A 4 26.47 -37.80 9.46
CA MET A 4 25.20 -37.20 9.04
C MET A 4 25.35 -35.73 8.67
N LEU A 5 26.19 -34.99 9.37
CA LEU A 5 26.49 -33.59 9.06
C LEU A 5 27.22 -33.43 7.72
N ASN A 6 28.17 -34.30 7.43
CA ASN A 6 28.87 -34.31 6.14
C ASN A 6 27.95 -34.66 4.98
N LYS A 7 27.03 -35.61 5.14
CA LYS A 7 26.05 -35.96 4.11
C LYS A 7 25.06 -34.83 3.79
N LYS A 8 24.64 -34.07 4.82
CA LYS A 8 23.81 -32.84 4.62
C LYS A 8 24.59 -31.72 3.93
N ARG A 9 25.88 -31.57 4.25
CA ARG A 9 26.76 -30.57 3.58
C ARG A 9 26.97 -30.89 2.09
N GLU A 10 27.23 -32.14 1.74
CA GLU A 10 27.33 -32.56 0.34
C GLU A 10 26.03 -32.38 -0.44
N GLN A 11 24.89 -32.69 0.17
CA GLN A 11 23.59 -32.48 -0.50
C GLN A 11 23.29 -31.00 -0.74
N ASN A 12 23.65 -30.11 0.18
CA ASN A 12 23.49 -28.68 -0.01
C ASN A 12 24.46 -28.13 -1.08
N LEU A 13 25.70 -28.62 -1.12
CA LEU A 13 26.65 -28.23 -2.17
C LEU A 13 26.19 -28.66 -3.57
N LYS A 14 25.66 -29.88 -3.70
CA LYS A 14 25.07 -30.37 -4.98
C LYS A 14 23.86 -29.53 -5.41
N LYS A 15 22.99 -29.10 -4.47
CA LYS A 15 21.86 -28.21 -4.80
C LYS A 15 22.34 -26.81 -5.24
N GLN A 16 23.36 -26.25 -4.61
CA GLN A 16 23.91 -24.95 -5.00
C GLN A 16 24.62 -25.02 -6.36
N LEU A 17 25.37 -26.08 -6.62
CA LEU A 17 25.98 -26.30 -7.94
C LEU A 17 24.94 -26.49 -9.05
N HIS A 18 23.84 -27.20 -8.78
CA HIS A 18 22.75 -27.38 -9.77
C HIS A 18 22.00 -26.07 -10.05
N PHE A 19 21.83 -25.23 -9.04
CA PHE A 19 21.24 -23.89 -9.19
C PHE A 19 22.16 -22.95 -9.97
N ALA A 20 23.46 -22.95 -9.69
CA ALA A 20 24.44 -22.15 -10.42
C ALA A 20 24.56 -22.57 -11.90
N PHE A 21 24.49 -23.89 -12.20
CA PHE A 21 24.49 -24.39 -13.58
C PHE A 21 23.22 -24.02 -14.37
N ARG A 22 22.04 -23.96 -13.70
CA ARG A 22 20.80 -23.48 -14.32
C ARG A 22 20.85 -21.99 -14.66
N ILE A 23 21.40 -21.16 -13.77
CA ILE A 23 21.56 -19.72 -14.00
C ILE A 23 22.54 -19.47 -15.15
N ARG A 24 23.66 -20.21 -15.21
CA ARG A 24 24.64 -20.06 -16.30
C ARG A 24 24.08 -20.44 -17.68
N ARG A 25 23.17 -21.43 -17.77
CA ARG A 25 22.48 -21.77 -19.03
C ARG A 25 21.47 -20.69 -19.44
N ILE A 26 20.81 -20.03 -18.50
CA ILE A 26 19.88 -18.92 -18.79
C ILE A 26 20.66 -17.71 -19.30
N PHE A 27 21.81 -17.38 -18.70
CA PHE A 27 22.65 -16.26 -19.16
C PHE A 27 23.32 -16.49 -20.49
N LEU A 28 23.56 -17.75 -20.93
CA LEU A 28 24.07 -18.06 -22.26
C LEU A 28 22.97 -18.04 -23.34
N LEU A 29 21.70 -18.24 -22.99
CA LEU A 29 20.59 -18.21 -23.95
C LEU A 29 20.05 -16.80 -24.22
N ILE A 30 20.24 -15.85 -23.29
CA ILE A 30 19.78 -14.46 -23.45
C ILE A 30 20.53 -13.74 -24.58
N PRO A 31 21.88 -13.78 -24.71
CA PRO A 31 22.57 -13.16 -25.85
C PRO A 31 22.27 -13.84 -27.18
N LEU A 32 22.04 -15.17 -27.18
CA LEU A 32 21.68 -15.90 -28.42
C LEU A 32 20.27 -15.54 -28.89
N LEU A 33 19.31 -15.35 -27.96
CA LEU A 33 17.95 -14.89 -28.26
C LEU A 33 17.94 -13.44 -28.75
N LEU A 34 18.80 -12.56 -28.17
CA LEU A 34 18.98 -11.19 -28.62
C LEU A 34 19.64 -11.11 -29.99
N LEU A 35 20.57 -12.04 -30.31
CA LEU A 35 21.19 -12.12 -31.64
C LEU A 35 20.17 -12.59 -32.70
N CYS A 36 19.29 -13.54 -32.39
CA CYS A 36 18.22 -13.98 -33.30
C CYS A 36 17.12 -12.89 -33.51
N LEU A 37 16.84 -12.07 -32.49
CA LEU A 37 15.90 -10.96 -32.62
C LEU A 37 16.51 -9.80 -33.46
N SER A 38 17.83 -9.64 -33.51
CA SER A 38 18.47 -8.63 -34.34
C SER A 38 18.47 -8.97 -35.84
N PHE A 39 18.24 -10.25 -36.22
CA PHE A 39 18.12 -10.66 -37.62
C PHE A 39 16.68 -10.69 -38.15
N VAL A 40 15.67 -10.49 -37.31
CA VAL A 40 14.24 -10.52 -37.71
C VAL A 40 13.56 -9.16 -37.60
N ILE A 41 14.22 -8.15 -37.07
CA ILE A 41 13.76 -6.79 -37.23
C ILE A 41 14.19 -6.37 -38.63
N PRO A 42 13.27 -6.24 -39.60
CA PRO A 42 13.60 -5.47 -40.77
C PRO A 42 14.01 -4.11 -40.19
N THR A 43 15.22 -3.70 -40.41
CA THR A 43 15.60 -2.31 -40.32
C THR A 43 14.68 -1.60 -41.34
N GLN A 44 13.47 -1.27 -40.92
CA GLN A 44 12.89 -0.09 -41.47
C GLN A 44 13.88 1.00 -41.08
N VAL A 45 14.78 1.27 -41.99
CA VAL A 45 15.32 2.61 -42.15
C VAL A 45 14.06 3.45 -42.26
N HIS A 46 13.55 3.91 -41.11
CA HIS A 46 12.82 5.14 -41.13
C HIS A 46 13.86 6.13 -41.64
N ALA A 47 13.86 6.32 -42.96
CA ALA A 47 14.22 7.61 -43.46
C ALA A 47 13.41 8.51 -42.51
N GLN A 48 14.05 9.28 -41.67
CA GLN A 48 13.48 10.41 -41.01
C GLN A 48 13.11 11.33 -42.17
N THR A 49 11.98 11.01 -42.82
CA THR A 49 11.30 11.98 -43.65
C THR A 49 10.98 13.05 -42.62
N ASP A 50 11.58 14.17 -42.84
CA ASP A 50 11.36 15.36 -42.03
C ASP A 50 9.86 15.69 -42.16
N ASP A 51 9.03 15.04 -41.30
CA ASP A 51 7.58 15.16 -41.29
C ASP A 51 7.14 16.62 -41.00
N SER A 52 8.11 17.50 -40.71
CA SER A 52 7.91 18.93 -40.49
C SER A 52 7.42 19.67 -41.74
N TYR A 53 7.59 19.09 -42.93
CA TYR A 53 7.16 19.71 -44.20
C TYR A 53 5.74 19.34 -44.64
N PHE A 54 5.02 18.48 -43.89
CA PHE A 54 3.68 18.06 -44.26
C PHE A 54 2.66 18.45 -43.19
N LEU A 55 1.50 18.91 -43.66
CA LEU A 55 0.35 19.13 -42.82
C LEU A 55 -0.11 17.78 -42.25
N ASN A 56 -0.01 17.57 -40.93
CA ASN A 56 -0.38 16.35 -40.29
C ASN A 56 -0.94 16.57 -38.85
N MET A 57 -1.60 15.55 -38.30
CA MET A 57 -2.13 15.56 -36.94
C MET A 57 -1.98 14.18 -36.32
N TRP A 58 -1.37 14.12 -35.14
CA TRP A 58 -1.24 12.92 -34.32
C TRP A 58 -2.01 13.08 -33.02
N LEU A 59 -2.54 11.98 -32.50
CA LEU A 59 -3.16 11.94 -31.17
C LEU A 59 -2.26 11.21 -30.21
N ASN A 60 -2.03 11.80 -29.05
CA ASN A 60 -1.13 11.23 -28.05
C ASN A 60 -1.64 9.86 -27.54
N THR A 61 -0.81 8.82 -27.64
CA THR A 61 -1.18 7.44 -27.30
C THR A 61 -1.56 7.26 -25.82
N LYS A 62 -0.96 8.05 -24.91
CA LYS A 62 -1.31 8.02 -23.48
C LYS A 62 -2.72 8.53 -23.24
N SER A 63 -3.09 9.65 -23.86
CA SER A 63 -4.46 10.18 -23.80
C SER A 63 -5.49 9.18 -24.32
N LEU A 64 -5.16 8.45 -25.40
CA LEU A 64 -6.02 7.41 -25.98
C LEU A 64 -6.18 6.20 -25.05
N ALA A 65 -5.13 5.83 -24.32
CA ALA A 65 -5.19 4.73 -23.35
C ALA A 65 -6.16 5.03 -22.19
N ASP A 66 -6.23 6.28 -21.75
CA ASP A 66 -7.12 6.72 -20.68
C ASP A 66 -8.60 6.65 -21.08
N LEU A 67 -8.91 6.69 -22.39
CA LEU A 67 -10.26 6.57 -22.92
C LEU A 67 -10.87 5.15 -22.84
N LYS A 68 -10.07 4.13 -22.51
CA LYS A 68 -10.58 2.75 -22.38
C LYS A 68 -11.55 2.55 -21.21
N ASN A 69 -11.51 3.44 -20.19
CA ASN A 69 -12.30 3.32 -18.97
C ASN A 69 -12.97 4.63 -18.58
N VAL A 70 -13.72 5.22 -19.51
CA VAL A 70 -14.47 6.47 -19.30
C VAL A 70 -15.81 6.17 -18.64
N TYR A 71 -16.16 6.96 -17.63
CA TYR A 71 -17.43 6.89 -16.90
C TYR A 71 -18.03 8.29 -16.74
N PRO A 72 -19.37 8.42 -16.55
CA PRO A 72 -20.00 9.72 -16.32
C PRO A 72 -19.36 10.50 -15.16
N GLY A 73 -19.09 11.77 -15.39
CA GLY A 73 -18.37 12.66 -14.45
C GLY A 73 -16.85 12.62 -14.56
N HIS A 74 -16.27 11.84 -15.50
CA HIS A 74 -14.85 11.90 -15.82
C HIS A 74 -14.56 12.99 -16.82
N THR A 75 -13.57 13.81 -16.52
CA THR A 75 -12.94 14.75 -17.46
C THR A 75 -11.64 14.13 -17.97
N ASN A 76 -11.39 14.23 -19.26
CA ASN A 76 -10.17 13.73 -19.90
C ASN A 76 -9.64 14.79 -20.87
N ILE A 77 -8.32 14.81 -21.06
CA ILE A 77 -7.66 15.70 -22.04
C ILE A 77 -7.10 14.83 -23.14
N ILE A 78 -7.49 15.13 -24.38
CA ILE A 78 -6.91 14.53 -25.59
C ILE A 78 -5.92 15.53 -26.15
N VAL A 79 -4.68 15.10 -26.32
CA VAL A 79 -3.64 15.93 -26.90
C VAL A 79 -3.55 15.63 -28.40
N ALA A 80 -3.80 16.62 -29.21
CA ALA A 80 -3.57 16.59 -30.65
C ALA A 80 -2.31 17.40 -30.98
N THR A 81 -1.27 16.71 -31.45
CA THR A 81 -0.07 17.35 -31.99
C THR A 81 -0.28 17.60 -33.47
N ILE A 82 -0.15 18.85 -33.91
CA ILE A 82 -0.41 19.27 -35.30
C ILE A 82 0.87 19.88 -35.90
N SER A 83 1.27 19.40 -37.06
CA SER A 83 2.34 19.98 -37.87
C SER A 83 1.71 20.75 -39.04
N ASP A 84 2.06 22.00 -39.17
CA ASP A 84 1.64 22.86 -40.27
C ASP A 84 2.86 23.64 -40.78
N PRO A 85 3.33 23.39 -42.00
CA PRO A 85 4.53 24.01 -42.54
C PRO A 85 4.39 25.53 -42.72
N ASP A 86 3.17 26.02 -42.79
CA ASP A 86 2.90 27.45 -42.99
C ASP A 86 2.86 28.25 -41.67
N LEU A 87 2.85 27.57 -40.51
CA LEU A 87 2.65 28.21 -39.23
C LEU A 87 3.62 27.71 -38.17
N SER A 88 4.32 28.62 -37.53
CA SER A 88 5.15 28.33 -36.36
C SER A 88 4.33 28.12 -35.07
N LYS A 89 3.08 28.59 -35.07
CA LYS A 89 2.15 28.45 -33.92
C LYS A 89 0.72 28.27 -34.43
N ILE A 90 0.04 27.23 -33.97
CA ILE A 90 -1.36 26.96 -34.31
C ILE A 90 -2.23 27.37 -33.12
N PRO A 91 -3.07 28.39 -33.24
CA PRO A 91 -4.02 28.76 -32.21
C PRO A 91 -5.07 27.65 -32.00
N ALA A 92 -5.37 27.28 -30.75
CA ALA A 92 -6.38 26.27 -30.42
C ALA A 92 -7.77 26.63 -31.01
N SER A 93 -8.06 27.92 -31.26
CA SER A 93 -9.28 28.40 -31.89
C SER A 93 -9.45 27.93 -33.34
N LYS A 94 -8.34 27.62 -34.05
CA LYS A 94 -8.37 27.08 -35.41
C LYS A 94 -8.65 25.58 -35.47
N VAL A 95 -8.58 24.87 -34.34
CA VAL A 95 -8.90 23.45 -34.26
C VAL A 95 -10.38 23.31 -33.88
N SER A 96 -11.13 22.59 -34.69
CA SER A 96 -12.51 22.20 -34.36
C SER A 96 -12.50 20.88 -33.60
N ALA A 97 -13.30 20.77 -32.54
CA ALA A 97 -13.55 19.52 -31.86
C ALA A 97 -15.04 19.39 -31.54
N THR A 98 -15.67 18.35 -32.06
CA THR A 98 -17.13 18.14 -31.93
C THR A 98 -17.46 16.71 -31.53
N SER A 99 -18.49 16.52 -30.71
CA SER A 99 -19.00 15.22 -30.33
C SER A 99 -20.28 14.91 -31.16
N SER A 100 -20.38 13.69 -31.68
CA SER A 100 -21.59 13.19 -32.33
C SER A 100 -22.78 13.08 -31.36
N ASN A 101 -22.52 13.03 -30.04
CA ASN A 101 -23.56 12.98 -29.04
C ASN A 101 -23.13 13.75 -27.77
N PRO A 102 -23.40 15.06 -27.69
CA PRO A 102 -23.01 15.90 -26.56
C PRO A 102 -23.67 15.49 -25.23
N SER A 103 -24.80 14.77 -25.26
CA SER A 103 -25.41 14.23 -24.04
C SER A 103 -24.65 13.04 -23.45
N VAL A 104 -23.76 12.41 -24.22
CA VAL A 104 -22.89 11.31 -23.81
C VAL A 104 -21.47 11.81 -23.53
N LEU A 105 -20.93 12.61 -24.44
CA LEU A 105 -19.58 13.16 -24.36
C LEU A 105 -19.63 14.64 -24.81
N LYS A 106 -19.26 15.55 -23.94
CA LYS A 106 -19.23 16.99 -24.21
C LYS A 106 -17.78 17.44 -24.37
N VAL A 107 -17.50 18.24 -25.38
CA VAL A 107 -16.25 19.01 -25.46
C VAL A 107 -16.43 20.25 -24.60
N ILE A 108 -15.53 20.45 -23.63
CA ILE A 108 -15.60 21.56 -22.67
C ILE A 108 -14.76 22.72 -23.17
N ASP A 109 -13.48 22.43 -23.48
CA ASP A 109 -12.51 23.46 -23.84
C ASP A 109 -11.46 22.95 -24.83
N LYS A 110 -10.74 23.90 -25.44
CA LYS A 110 -9.57 23.68 -26.28
C LYS A 110 -8.55 24.77 -26.01
N TYR A 111 -7.31 24.35 -25.74
CA TYR A 111 -6.24 25.28 -25.40
C TYR A 111 -4.88 24.80 -25.93
N ASN A 112 -3.97 25.75 -26.14
CA ASN A 112 -2.60 25.41 -26.47
C ASN A 112 -1.88 24.84 -25.22
N ILE A 113 -1.11 23.77 -25.42
CA ILE A 113 -0.28 23.20 -24.37
C ILE A 113 1.14 23.68 -24.62
N ASP A 114 1.65 24.54 -23.73
CA ASP A 114 3.03 25.03 -23.77
C ASP A 114 3.93 24.07 -22.95
N PHE A 115 4.62 23.15 -23.61
CA PHE A 115 5.74 22.45 -22.99
C PHE A 115 7.00 23.31 -23.12
N ALA A 116 7.53 23.80 -22.02
CA ALA A 116 8.58 24.79 -21.91
C ALA A 116 9.90 24.51 -22.66
N ASN A 117 10.12 23.33 -23.27
CA ASN A 117 11.39 22.98 -23.91
C ASN A 117 11.35 22.05 -25.14
N TYR A 118 10.20 21.68 -25.68
CA TYR A 118 10.15 20.77 -26.83
C TYR A 118 9.03 21.17 -27.80
N HIS A 119 9.44 21.65 -28.96
CA HIS A 119 8.63 22.08 -30.08
C HIS A 119 7.57 23.13 -29.71
N PRO A 120 7.84 24.41 -29.88
CA PRO A 120 6.87 25.46 -29.60
C PRO A 120 5.64 25.26 -30.46
N ASN A 121 4.48 25.05 -29.84
CA ASN A 121 3.18 25.44 -30.33
C ASN A 121 2.36 24.47 -31.19
N MET A 122 2.64 23.17 -31.13
CA MET A 122 1.87 22.20 -31.94
C MET A 122 0.89 21.34 -31.13
N ASP A 123 0.92 21.40 -29.80
CA ASP A 123 0.06 20.57 -28.96
C ASP A 123 -1.20 21.31 -28.54
N ILE A 124 -2.34 20.78 -28.93
CA ILE A 124 -3.66 21.28 -28.55
C ILE A 124 -4.30 20.32 -27.58
N GLY A 125 -4.59 20.81 -26.39
CA GLY A 125 -5.39 20.10 -25.38
C GLY A 125 -6.87 20.26 -25.73
N ILE A 126 -7.56 19.13 -25.87
CA ILE A 126 -9.01 19.07 -26.07
C ILE A 126 -9.60 18.44 -24.82
N GLU A 127 -10.25 19.25 -24.01
CA GLU A 127 -10.89 18.80 -22.78
C GLU A 127 -12.31 18.30 -23.08
N ILE A 128 -12.57 17.05 -22.66
CA ILE A 128 -13.86 16.40 -22.82
C ILE A 128 -14.41 15.94 -21.48
N GLU A 129 -15.72 16.02 -21.31
CA GLU A 129 -16.44 15.50 -20.14
C GLU A 129 -17.41 14.40 -20.57
N ALA A 130 -17.34 13.27 -19.86
CA ALA A 130 -18.29 12.18 -20.01
C ALA A 130 -19.56 12.46 -19.20
N MET A 131 -20.67 12.70 -19.87
CA MET A 131 -21.95 13.12 -19.27
C MET A 131 -22.83 11.94 -18.88
N LYS A 132 -22.99 10.96 -19.77
CA LYS A 132 -23.92 9.84 -19.65
C LYS A 132 -23.33 8.59 -20.32
N ALA A 133 -23.70 7.42 -19.82
CA ALA A 133 -23.30 6.15 -20.46
C ALA A 133 -23.86 6.06 -21.87
N GLY A 134 -23.02 5.67 -22.82
CA GLY A 134 -23.37 5.59 -24.23
C GLY A 134 -22.14 5.57 -25.13
N LYS A 135 -22.35 5.75 -26.41
CA LYS A 135 -21.30 5.88 -27.43
C LYS A 135 -21.35 7.25 -28.05
N ALA A 136 -20.21 7.83 -28.31
CA ALA A 136 -20.06 9.09 -29.07
C ALA A 136 -18.76 9.04 -29.86
N THR A 137 -18.75 9.65 -31.04
CA THR A 137 -17.56 9.87 -31.85
C THR A 137 -17.10 11.32 -31.65
N LEU A 138 -15.90 11.50 -31.15
CA LEU A 138 -15.22 12.79 -31.10
C LEU A 138 -14.55 13.02 -32.47
N THR A 139 -14.91 14.09 -33.14
CA THR A 139 -14.28 14.52 -34.39
C THR A 139 -13.40 15.73 -34.10
N ILE A 140 -12.12 15.64 -34.44
CA ILE A 140 -11.12 16.70 -34.32
C ILE A 140 -10.72 17.08 -35.75
N GLN A 141 -10.79 18.36 -36.09
CA GLN A 141 -10.48 18.84 -37.45
C GLN A 141 -9.60 20.09 -37.41
N TYR A 142 -8.60 20.07 -38.24
CA TYR A 142 -7.76 21.23 -38.55
C TYR A 142 -7.50 21.30 -40.07
N LYS A 143 -7.88 22.41 -40.71
CA LYS A 143 -7.87 22.52 -42.19
C LYS A 143 -8.58 21.30 -42.84
N THR A 144 -7.89 20.58 -43.70
CA THR A 144 -8.38 19.37 -44.39
C THR A 144 -8.22 18.08 -43.56
N ILE A 145 -7.47 18.10 -42.47
CA ILE A 145 -7.24 16.91 -41.66
C ILE A 145 -8.37 16.69 -40.67
N VAL A 146 -8.91 15.46 -40.66
CA VAL A 146 -9.98 15.04 -39.75
C VAL A 146 -9.54 13.76 -39.05
N LYS A 147 -9.59 13.77 -37.71
CA LYS A 147 -9.40 12.57 -36.88
C LYS A 147 -10.71 12.26 -36.14
N LYS A 148 -11.11 11.01 -36.14
CA LYS A 148 -12.30 10.53 -35.44
C LYS A 148 -11.91 9.50 -34.36
N LEU A 149 -12.49 9.64 -33.17
CA LEU A 149 -12.30 8.76 -32.02
C LEU A 149 -13.65 8.26 -31.53
N ASP A 150 -13.86 6.95 -31.57
CA ASP A 150 -15.05 6.33 -31.01
C ASP A 150 -14.84 6.10 -29.51
N ILE A 151 -15.62 6.79 -28.71
CA ILE A 151 -15.52 6.78 -27.25
C ILE A 151 -16.76 6.12 -26.69
N THR A 152 -16.56 5.09 -25.85
CA THR A 152 -17.64 4.45 -25.10
C THR A 152 -17.59 4.86 -23.64
N VAL A 153 -18.59 5.64 -23.22
CA VAL A 153 -18.81 5.98 -21.82
C VAL A 153 -19.55 4.81 -21.15
N LYS A 154 -18.89 4.14 -20.20
CA LYS A 154 -19.42 2.97 -19.50
C LYS A 154 -20.42 3.39 -18.42
N LYS A 155 -21.37 2.52 -18.06
CA LYS A 155 -22.28 2.76 -16.93
C LYS A 155 -21.51 2.83 -15.61
N SER A 156 -21.83 3.85 -14.79
CA SER A 156 -21.32 3.91 -13.43
C SER A 156 -21.72 2.67 -12.64
N THR A 157 -20.78 2.10 -11.94
CA THR A 157 -21.02 0.92 -11.10
C THR A 157 -20.47 1.12 -9.70
N ALA A 158 -21.17 0.55 -8.72
CA ALA A 158 -20.70 0.56 -7.35
C ALA A 158 -21.04 -0.78 -6.68
N PHE A 159 -20.04 -1.43 -6.12
CA PHE A 159 -20.21 -2.76 -5.52
C PHE A 159 -19.14 -3.06 -4.47
N ILE A 160 -19.46 -4.01 -3.59
CA ILE A 160 -18.52 -4.53 -2.60
C ILE A 160 -17.70 -5.64 -3.28
N LYS A 161 -16.46 -5.33 -3.68
CA LYS A 161 -15.57 -6.30 -4.34
C LYS A 161 -15.10 -7.39 -3.37
N LYS A 162 -14.69 -7.01 -2.16
CA LYS A 162 -14.20 -7.95 -1.15
C LYS A 162 -15.33 -8.35 -0.21
N LYS A 163 -15.64 -9.64 -0.12
CA LYS A 163 -16.67 -10.18 0.79
C LYS A 163 -16.25 -10.15 2.28
N LYS A 164 -14.98 -9.92 2.57
CA LYS A 164 -14.40 -9.82 3.93
C LYS A 164 -13.58 -8.54 4.05
N GLY A 165 -13.64 -7.89 5.21
CA GLY A 165 -12.88 -6.71 5.57
C GLY A 165 -12.35 -6.77 7.00
N THR A 166 -11.46 -5.86 7.33
CA THR A 166 -10.93 -5.69 8.70
C THR A 166 -11.06 -4.22 9.11
N MET A 167 -11.46 -4.00 10.35
CA MET A 167 -11.46 -2.68 10.99
C MET A 167 -10.66 -2.76 12.29
N LEU A 168 -9.99 -1.68 12.65
CA LEU A 168 -9.29 -1.55 13.93
C LEU A 168 -10.13 -0.70 14.90
N MET A 169 -10.16 -1.09 16.15
CA MET A 169 -10.76 -0.26 17.21
C MET A 169 -10.01 1.07 17.34
N GLY A 170 -10.75 2.12 17.72
CA GLY A 170 -10.19 3.47 17.83
C GLY A 170 -10.19 4.29 16.54
N TYR A 171 -10.52 3.67 15.39
CA TYR A 171 -10.64 4.35 14.10
C TYR A 171 -12.10 4.46 13.67
N HIS A 172 -12.40 5.45 12.84
CA HIS A 172 -13.69 5.62 12.19
C HIS A 172 -13.58 5.17 10.73
N TYR A 173 -14.63 4.49 10.25
CA TYR A 173 -14.75 4.02 8.89
C TYR A 173 -16.08 4.47 8.31
N PHE A 174 -16.14 4.58 6.99
CA PHE A 174 -17.39 4.83 6.30
C PHE A 174 -17.76 3.61 5.45
N MET A 175 -19.06 3.42 5.19
CA MET A 175 -19.47 2.33 4.29
C MET A 175 -18.83 2.48 2.91
N ARG A 176 -18.58 3.71 2.46
CA ARG A 176 -17.90 4.04 1.19
C ARG A 176 -16.50 3.42 1.07
N ASP A 177 -15.76 3.27 2.17
CA ASP A 177 -14.40 2.69 2.19
C ASP A 177 -14.35 1.22 1.75
N PHE A 178 -15.50 0.55 1.77
CA PHE A 178 -15.65 -0.86 1.39
C PHE A 178 -16.30 -1.03 0.01
N VAL A 179 -16.63 0.07 -0.67
CA VAL A 179 -17.31 0.07 -1.96
C VAL A 179 -16.33 0.45 -3.07
N THR A 180 -16.19 -0.41 -4.06
CA THR A 180 -15.51 -0.09 -5.31
C THR A 180 -16.48 0.70 -6.19
N VAL A 181 -16.05 1.86 -6.66
CA VAL A 181 -16.83 2.74 -7.52
C VAL A 181 -16.13 2.95 -8.84
N HIS A 182 -16.88 2.90 -9.91
CA HIS A 182 -16.47 3.33 -11.25
C HIS A 182 -17.48 4.35 -11.73
N GLY A 183 -17.01 5.56 -12.01
CA GLY A 183 -17.83 6.70 -12.42
C GLY A 183 -18.48 7.43 -11.24
N LYS A 184 -19.72 7.86 -11.40
CA LYS A 184 -20.44 8.71 -10.45
C LYS A 184 -20.56 8.11 -9.05
N GLU A 185 -20.45 8.94 -8.02
CA GLU A 185 -20.62 8.54 -6.62
C GLU A 185 -21.96 7.81 -6.39
N PRO A 186 -21.92 6.68 -5.67
CA PRO A 186 -23.09 5.85 -5.47
C PRO A 186 -24.02 6.41 -4.39
N SER A 187 -25.31 6.17 -4.54
CA SER A 187 -26.26 6.27 -3.43
C SER A 187 -26.10 5.08 -2.48
N ILE A 188 -25.62 5.32 -1.26
CA ILE A 188 -25.48 4.30 -0.21
C ILE A 188 -26.52 4.58 0.88
N LYS A 189 -27.47 3.68 1.06
CA LYS A 189 -28.61 3.82 1.99
C LYS A 189 -28.81 2.54 2.81
N LYS A 190 -29.65 2.62 3.87
CA LYS A 190 -30.10 1.49 4.69
C LYS A 190 -28.95 0.64 5.24
N ILE A 191 -27.89 1.29 5.74
CA ILE A 191 -26.73 0.60 6.32
C ILE A 191 -27.15 -0.04 7.65
N LYS A 192 -26.86 -1.34 7.81
CA LYS A 192 -27.18 -2.11 9.01
C LYS A 192 -26.00 -2.98 9.43
N SER A 193 -25.82 -3.13 10.73
CA SER A 193 -24.88 -4.09 11.33
C SER A 193 -25.63 -5.28 11.90
N SER A 194 -25.16 -6.49 11.65
CA SER A 194 -25.70 -7.71 12.28
C SER A 194 -25.41 -7.77 13.79
N ASN A 195 -24.43 -7.00 14.27
CA ASN A 195 -24.09 -6.93 15.70
C ASN A 195 -23.62 -5.51 16.08
N LYS A 196 -24.57 -4.73 16.64
CA LYS A 196 -24.32 -3.34 17.07
C LYS A 196 -23.32 -3.24 18.24
N LYS A 197 -23.13 -4.32 19.04
CA LYS A 197 -22.12 -4.37 20.12
C LYS A 197 -20.71 -4.46 19.56
N ILE A 198 -20.51 -4.99 18.34
CA ILE A 198 -19.22 -5.09 17.66
C ILE A 198 -19.00 -3.87 16.77
N ILE A 199 -19.98 -3.53 15.91
CA ILE A 199 -19.91 -2.36 15.02
C ILE A 199 -21.22 -1.58 15.15
N LYS A 200 -21.16 -0.34 15.68
CA LYS A 200 -22.28 0.61 15.67
C LYS A 200 -22.30 1.34 14.31
N VAL A 201 -23.47 1.44 13.71
CA VAL A 201 -23.71 2.25 12.52
C VAL A 201 -24.33 3.58 12.96
N SER A 202 -23.81 4.70 12.47
CA SER A 202 -24.31 6.05 12.71
C SER A 202 -24.27 6.83 11.38
N GLY A 203 -25.42 6.95 10.72
CA GLY A 203 -25.47 7.43 9.34
C GLY A 203 -24.63 6.53 8.42
N GLN A 204 -23.64 7.11 7.74
CA GLN A 204 -22.69 6.35 6.93
C GLN A 204 -21.45 5.88 7.71
N LYS A 205 -21.26 6.30 8.96
CA LYS A 205 -20.13 5.92 9.80
C LYS A 205 -20.29 4.52 10.38
N LEU A 206 -19.22 3.73 10.33
CA LEU A 206 -19.07 2.43 10.95
C LEU A 206 -18.10 2.56 12.12
N ILE A 207 -18.59 2.38 13.34
CA ILE A 207 -17.82 2.62 14.58
C ILE A 207 -17.53 1.27 15.24
N PRO A 208 -16.27 0.76 15.18
CA PRO A 208 -15.91 -0.47 15.87
C PRO A 208 -15.92 -0.26 17.39
N LYS A 209 -16.66 -1.11 18.12
CA LYS A 209 -16.84 -1.04 19.59
C LYS A 209 -16.15 -2.14 20.35
N LYS A 210 -16.10 -3.36 19.78
CA LYS A 210 -15.48 -4.55 20.39
C LYS A 210 -14.80 -5.38 19.33
N PRO A 211 -13.71 -6.10 19.66
CA PRO A 211 -13.17 -7.14 18.79
C PRO A 211 -14.23 -8.22 18.51
N GLY A 212 -14.27 -8.72 17.28
CA GLY A 212 -15.22 -9.74 16.87
C GLY A 212 -15.59 -9.63 15.39
N LYS A 213 -16.63 -10.34 14.99
CA LYS A 213 -17.09 -10.38 13.59
C LYS A 213 -18.53 -9.85 13.51
N ALA A 214 -18.79 -8.99 12.55
CA ALA A 214 -20.14 -8.53 12.20
C ALA A 214 -20.29 -8.42 10.69
N THR A 215 -21.49 -8.62 10.17
CA THR A 215 -21.84 -8.38 8.78
C THR A 215 -22.47 -7.00 8.65
N ILE A 216 -21.91 -6.18 7.77
CA ILE A 216 -22.51 -4.90 7.41
C ILE A 216 -23.25 -5.09 6.09
N SER A 217 -24.50 -4.68 6.03
CA SER A 217 -25.32 -4.65 4.82
C SER A 217 -25.71 -3.21 4.48
N ALA A 218 -25.82 -2.92 3.19
CA ALA A 218 -26.27 -1.63 2.68
C ALA A 218 -27.02 -1.81 1.37
N VAL A 219 -27.81 -0.81 0.98
CA VAL A 219 -28.37 -0.70 -0.38
C VAL A 219 -27.50 0.28 -1.15
N ILE A 220 -26.80 -0.21 -2.18
CA ILE A 220 -25.87 0.54 -3.02
C ILE A 220 -26.48 0.61 -4.42
N ASN A 221 -26.81 1.82 -4.89
CA ASN A 221 -27.51 2.04 -6.18
C ASN A 221 -28.73 1.11 -6.35
N GLY A 222 -29.55 1.00 -5.31
CA GLY A 222 -30.76 0.16 -5.30
C GLY A 222 -30.53 -1.33 -5.02
N LYS A 223 -29.30 -1.84 -5.07
CA LYS A 223 -28.97 -3.26 -4.85
C LYS A 223 -28.47 -3.51 -3.43
N LYS A 224 -29.05 -4.48 -2.72
CA LYS A 224 -28.61 -4.91 -1.39
C LYS A 224 -27.29 -5.66 -1.51
N GLN A 225 -26.29 -5.22 -0.74
CA GLN A 225 -24.97 -5.82 -0.69
C GLN A 225 -24.49 -5.94 0.77
N SER A 226 -23.54 -6.82 1.03
CA SER A 226 -23.02 -7.03 2.38
C SER A 226 -21.55 -7.42 2.38
N ILE A 227 -20.88 -7.10 3.50
CA ILE A 227 -19.49 -7.44 3.80
C ILE A 227 -19.37 -7.96 5.22
N ARG A 228 -18.62 -9.04 5.41
CA ARG A 228 -18.24 -9.55 6.74
C ARG A 228 -17.01 -8.81 7.23
N ILE A 229 -17.13 -8.06 8.32
CA ILE A 229 -16.05 -7.29 8.94
C ILE A 229 -15.54 -8.02 10.18
N THR A 230 -14.22 -8.13 10.29
CA THR A 230 -13.53 -8.55 11.52
C THR A 230 -12.96 -7.31 12.20
N VAL A 231 -13.46 -6.99 13.38
CA VAL A 231 -12.90 -5.93 14.23
C VAL A 231 -11.75 -6.50 15.04
N LYS A 232 -10.60 -5.84 15.00
CA LYS A 232 -9.39 -6.20 15.77
C LYS A 232 -8.99 -5.05 16.68
N SER A 233 -8.41 -5.36 17.84
CA SER A 233 -7.68 -4.37 18.63
C SER A 233 -6.40 -3.96 17.89
N PRO A 234 -6.00 -2.68 17.96
CA PRO A 234 -4.72 -2.25 17.39
C PRO A 234 -3.55 -2.97 18.08
N ALA A 235 -2.41 -2.99 17.42
CA ALA A 235 -1.17 -3.46 18.02
C ALA A 235 -0.83 -2.58 19.24
N PRO A 236 -0.39 -3.15 20.36
CA PRO A 236 0.10 -2.35 21.47
C PRO A 236 1.35 -1.57 21.10
N THR A 237 1.46 -0.35 21.62
CA THR A 237 2.65 0.51 21.50
C THR A 237 3.48 0.43 22.78
N TYR A 238 4.76 0.86 22.72
CA TYR A 238 5.67 0.80 23.86
C TYR A 238 5.18 1.62 25.06
N ASP A 239 4.55 2.77 24.83
CA ASP A 239 3.97 3.62 25.85
C ASP A 239 2.80 2.98 26.60
N GLN A 240 2.15 1.97 26.00
CA GLN A 240 1.05 1.21 26.61
C GLN A 240 1.52 0.05 27.49
N LEU A 241 2.79 -0.38 27.40
CA LEU A 241 3.39 -1.31 28.36
C LEU A 241 4.21 -0.52 29.39
N LYS A 242 3.55 -0.05 30.45
CA LYS A 242 4.22 0.63 31.55
C LYS A 242 4.99 -0.38 32.39
N SER A 243 6.15 0.05 32.86
CA SER A 243 6.98 -0.77 33.75
C SER A 243 7.61 0.06 34.85
N LYS A 244 7.89 -0.59 36.00
CA LYS A 244 8.63 0.03 37.08
C LYS A 244 9.49 -1.02 37.83
N LYS A 245 10.60 -0.57 38.38
CA LYS A 245 11.39 -1.37 39.33
C LYS A 245 10.51 -1.79 40.52
N ALA A 246 10.55 -3.04 40.91
CA ALA A 246 9.78 -3.58 42.04
C ALA A 246 10.66 -4.20 43.11
N GLY A 247 11.97 -4.30 42.87
CA GLY A 247 12.95 -4.69 43.86
C GLY A 247 14.18 -5.38 43.28
N LEU A 248 15.23 -5.38 44.06
CA LEU A 248 16.46 -6.15 43.91
C LEU A 248 16.50 -7.11 45.09
N ILE A 249 16.71 -8.38 44.83
CA ILE A 249 16.83 -9.42 45.87
C ILE A 249 18.21 -10.06 45.72
N TYR A 250 18.97 -9.98 46.76
CA TYR A 250 20.24 -10.67 46.89
C TYR A 250 20.20 -11.62 48.11
N ASP A 251 20.43 -12.89 47.84
CA ASP A 251 20.52 -13.91 48.86
C ASP A 251 21.99 -14.05 49.27
N ARG A 252 22.32 -13.56 50.45
CA ARG A 252 23.69 -13.53 50.98
C ARG A 252 24.33 -14.90 51.13
N TYR A 253 23.54 -15.94 51.45
CA TYR A 253 24.03 -17.30 51.64
C TYR A 253 24.37 -18.01 50.33
N SER A 254 23.50 -17.88 49.34
CA SER A 254 23.69 -18.53 48.05
C SER A 254 24.34 -17.63 46.99
N GLY A 255 24.52 -16.33 47.25
CA GLY A 255 24.97 -15.33 46.31
C GLY A 255 24.01 -15.07 45.15
N LYS A 256 22.80 -15.65 45.15
CA LYS A 256 21.84 -15.53 44.05
C LYS A 256 21.21 -14.15 44.01
N CYS A 257 21.23 -13.56 42.83
CA CYS A 257 20.64 -12.25 42.58
C CYS A 257 19.41 -12.34 41.68
N TYR A 258 18.37 -11.60 42.04
CA TYR A 258 17.14 -11.49 41.30
C TYR A 258 16.69 -10.03 41.23
N VAL A 259 16.15 -9.63 40.06
CA VAL A 259 15.46 -8.35 39.91
C VAL A 259 13.95 -8.58 39.77
N LYS A 260 13.17 -7.67 40.35
CA LYS A 260 11.73 -7.67 40.24
C LYS A 260 11.29 -6.47 39.41
N ILE A 261 10.45 -6.69 38.40
CA ILE A 261 9.88 -5.64 37.53
C ILE A 261 8.39 -5.83 37.53
N LYS A 262 7.65 -4.75 37.83
CA LYS A 262 6.20 -4.72 37.66
C LYS A 262 5.85 -4.13 36.29
N PHE A 263 5.14 -4.90 35.47
CA PHE A 263 4.56 -4.46 34.21
C PHE A 263 3.08 -4.16 34.36
N THR A 264 2.59 -3.14 33.70
CA THR A 264 1.17 -2.78 33.61
C THR A 264 0.79 -2.61 32.14
N ASN A 265 -0.17 -3.39 31.70
CA ASN A 265 -0.65 -3.38 30.33
C ASN A 265 -1.81 -2.38 30.19
N LYS A 266 -1.56 -1.24 29.53
CA LYS A 266 -2.58 -0.22 29.19
C LYS A 266 -3.19 -0.45 27.80
N SER A 267 -2.73 -1.44 27.05
CA SER A 267 -3.24 -1.77 25.73
C SER A 267 -4.51 -2.60 25.79
N GLN A 268 -5.13 -2.80 24.62
CA GLN A 268 -6.34 -3.64 24.49
C GLN A 268 -6.04 -5.09 24.14
N ARG A 269 -4.76 -5.51 24.13
CA ARG A 269 -4.32 -6.87 23.80
C ARG A 269 -3.52 -7.47 24.96
N THR A 270 -3.56 -8.78 25.08
CA THR A 270 -2.79 -9.49 26.13
C THR A 270 -1.32 -9.52 25.75
N ILE A 271 -0.43 -9.03 26.62
CA ILE A 271 1.02 -9.15 26.47
C ILE A 271 1.44 -10.54 26.93
N THR A 272 2.18 -11.27 26.11
CA THR A 272 2.52 -12.68 26.33
C THR A 272 4.00 -12.93 26.63
N LYS A 273 4.88 -12.02 26.19
CA LYS A 273 6.32 -12.12 26.41
C LYS A 273 6.94 -10.73 26.38
N VAL A 274 7.96 -10.49 27.18
CA VAL A 274 8.75 -9.26 27.19
C VAL A 274 10.23 -9.63 27.10
N GLN A 275 10.98 -8.99 26.21
CA GLN A 275 12.43 -9.08 26.16
C GLN A 275 13.04 -7.88 26.87
N LEU A 276 13.94 -8.17 27.79
CA LEU A 276 14.59 -7.18 28.63
C LEU A 276 16.10 -7.25 28.47
N LYS A 277 16.74 -6.09 28.51
CA LYS A 277 18.14 -5.91 28.80
C LYS A 277 18.23 -5.34 30.21
N THR A 278 18.92 -6.05 31.11
CA THR A 278 19.09 -5.65 32.51
C THR A 278 20.57 -5.51 32.81
N THR A 279 20.96 -4.48 33.55
CA THR A 279 22.32 -4.22 33.99
C THR A 279 22.31 -4.13 35.51
N LEU A 280 23.24 -4.82 36.19
CA LEU A 280 23.54 -4.63 37.60
C LEU A 280 24.72 -3.65 37.77
N PHE A 281 24.76 -3.01 38.91
CA PHE A 281 25.86 -2.17 39.35
C PHE A 281 26.23 -2.55 40.76
N PHE A 282 27.51 -2.47 41.08
CA PHE A 282 28.08 -2.71 42.37
C PHE A 282 28.61 -1.38 42.95
N ASP A 283 29.15 -1.34 44.14
CA ASP A 283 29.69 -0.13 44.74
C ASP A 283 30.89 0.43 43.96
N ASP A 284 31.17 1.72 44.15
CA ASP A 284 32.05 2.53 43.29
C ASP A 284 33.49 2.00 43.15
N ALA A 285 33.97 1.19 44.12
CA ALA A 285 35.27 0.50 44.04
C ALA A 285 35.34 -0.55 42.91
N TRP A 286 34.19 -0.94 42.30
CA TRP A 286 34.06 -2.00 41.30
C TRP A 286 33.21 -1.52 40.10
N ASP A 287 33.27 -0.23 39.75
CA ASP A 287 32.40 0.39 38.74
C ASP A 287 32.61 -0.20 37.32
N ASP A 288 33.72 -0.89 37.07
CA ASP A 288 33.97 -1.62 35.83
C ASP A 288 33.16 -2.91 35.68
N MET A 289 32.65 -3.47 36.80
CA MET A 289 31.79 -4.64 36.77
C MET A 289 30.32 -4.24 36.55
N LYS A 290 29.91 -4.17 35.27
CA LYS A 290 28.52 -3.91 34.86
C LYS A 290 27.91 -5.08 34.10
N PRO A 291 27.67 -6.24 34.76
CA PRO A 291 27.12 -7.38 34.08
C PRO A 291 25.78 -7.05 33.44
N VAL A 292 25.64 -7.42 32.16
CA VAL A 292 24.45 -7.18 31.37
C VAL A 292 23.82 -8.49 30.96
N LYS A 293 22.52 -8.61 31.15
CA LYS A 293 21.77 -9.81 30.75
C LYS A 293 20.57 -9.45 29.88
N LYS A 294 20.49 -10.09 28.72
CA LYS A 294 19.26 -10.07 27.89
C LYS A 294 18.43 -11.30 28.22
N LYS A 295 17.15 -11.14 28.48
CA LYS A 295 16.25 -12.24 28.82
C LYS A 295 14.85 -12.07 28.24
N ASN A 296 14.32 -13.16 27.69
CA ASN A 296 12.91 -13.27 27.33
C ASN A 296 12.12 -13.77 28.54
N VAL A 297 11.14 -13.00 28.98
CA VAL A 297 10.29 -13.33 30.12
C VAL A 297 8.88 -13.62 29.62
N LYS A 298 8.39 -14.83 29.84
CA LYS A 298 6.99 -15.16 29.58
C LYS A 298 6.11 -14.44 30.60
N VAL A 299 5.05 -13.81 30.11
CA VAL A 299 4.05 -13.10 30.93
C VAL A 299 2.65 -13.39 30.37
N ASN A 300 1.61 -13.05 31.14
CA ASN A 300 0.23 -13.13 30.67
C ASN A 300 -0.55 -11.93 31.22
N ILE A 301 -0.21 -10.74 30.70
CA ILE A 301 -0.76 -9.50 31.24
C ILE A 301 -1.95 -9.10 30.36
N LYS A 302 -3.16 -9.36 30.87
CA LYS A 302 -4.42 -8.97 30.22
C LYS A 302 -4.56 -7.43 30.17
N PRO A 303 -5.39 -6.88 29.28
CA PRO A 303 -5.71 -5.46 29.25
C PRO A 303 -6.07 -4.88 30.63
N GLY A 304 -5.46 -3.76 30.99
CA GLY A 304 -5.67 -3.07 32.27
C GLY A 304 -5.05 -3.76 33.49
N LYS A 305 -4.41 -4.92 33.36
CA LYS A 305 -3.83 -5.67 34.48
C LYS A 305 -2.32 -5.45 34.61
N SER A 306 -1.82 -5.79 35.79
CA SER A 306 -0.39 -5.75 36.12
C SER A 306 0.11 -7.13 36.51
N GLN A 307 1.39 -7.37 36.25
CA GLN A 307 2.11 -8.58 36.71
C GLN A 307 3.52 -8.21 37.15
N THR A 308 3.95 -8.70 38.31
CA THR A 308 5.34 -8.59 38.74
C THR A 308 6.08 -9.87 38.36
N VAL A 309 7.22 -9.71 37.72
CA VAL A 309 8.10 -10.83 37.35
C VAL A 309 9.37 -10.79 38.17
N LYS A 310 9.82 -11.98 38.60
CA LYS A 310 11.12 -12.20 39.29
C LYS A 310 12.07 -12.80 38.26
N ILE A 311 13.19 -12.17 38.01
CA ILE A 311 14.16 -12.57 36.99
C ILE A 311 15.44 -12.93 37.69
N TYR A 312 15.86 -14.17 37.56
CA TYR A 312 17.18 -14.63 38.05
C TYR A 312 18.26 -13.99 37.17
N PHE A 313 19.14 -13.24 37.82
CA PHE A 313 20.21 -12.53 37.13
C PHE A 313 21.50 -13.34 37.08
N GLY A 314 21.91 -13.90 38.21
CA GLY A 314 23.14 -14.65 38.34
C GLY A 314 23.48 -14.97 39.82
N LYS A 315 24.69 -15.51 40.03
CA LYS A 315 25.27 -15.78 41.33
C LYS A 315 26.51 -14.90 41.53
N TYR A 316 26.53 -14.12 42.61
CA TYR A 316 27.57 -13.17 42.95
C TYR A 316 27.95 -13.37 44.42
N PRO A 317 28.81 -14.38 44.73
CA PRO A 317 29.05 -14.82 46.13
C PRO A 317 29.83 -13.80 46.96
N VAL A 318 30.60 -12.91 46.32
CA VAL A 318 31.51 -12.00 47.02
C VAL A 318 30.96 -10.58 47.13
N LEU A 319 30.17 -10.16 46.14
CA LEU A 319 29.70 -8.77 46.04
C LEU A 319 28.19 -8.69 45.84
N ALA A 320 27.52 -7.94 46.71
CA ALA A 320 26.10 -7.64 46.58
C ALA A 320 25.89 -6.47 45.61
N PRO A 321 25.07 -6.62 44.52
CA PRO A 321 24.72 -5.47 43.69
C PRO A 321 23.82 -4.52 44.49
N ASN A 322 24.10 -3.22 44.40
CA ASN A 322 23.35 -2.17 45.10
C ASN A 322 22.38 -1.40 44.17
N ARG A 323 22.67 -1.35 42.88
CA ARG A 323 21.84 -0.66 41.87
C ARG A 323 21.59 -1.53 40.64
N TRP A 324 20.56 -1.23 39.89
CA TRP A 324 20.25 -1.90 38.63
C TRP A 324 19.40 -1.01 37.72
N LYS A 325 19.51 -1.28 36.44
CA LYS A 325 18.66 -0.66 35.40
C LYS A 325 18.13 -1.73 34.45
N TYR A 326 17.10 -1.43 33.75
CA TYR A 326 16.57 -2.27 32.67
C TYR A 326 16.03 -1.43 31.54
N GLU A 327 15.96 -2.08 30.39
CA GLU A 327 15.38 -1.57 29.15
C GLU A 327 14.48 -2.66 28.56
N ILE A 328 13.28 -2.25 28.06
CA ILE A 328 12.41 -3.13 27.29
C ILE A 328 12.85 -3.05 25.85
N LEU A 329 13.40 -4.16 25.32
CA LEU A 329 13.86 -4.23 23.94
C LEU A 329 12.71 -4.56 22.99
N GLN A 330 11.81 -5.45 23.40
CA GLN A 330 10.69 -5.92 22.60
C GLN A 330 9.63 -6.59 23.49
N PHE A 331 8.38 -6.62 23.01
CA PHE A 331 7.34 -7.43 23.63
C PHE A 331 6.42 -8.05 22.56
N TRP A 332 5.74 -9.14 22.96
CA TRP A 332 4.82 -9.90 22.11
C TRP A 332 3.42 -9.90 22.73
N TYR A 333 2.41 -9.99 21.89
CA TYR A 333 1.00 -9.91 22.27
C TYR A 333 0.13 -10.86 21.43
N ARG A 334 -1.08 -11.13 21.91
CA ARG A 334 -2.10 -11.90 21.18
C ARG A 334 -3.47 -11.20 21.22
#